data_d6d007eac6df92757905583d740ec240
#
_entry.id   d6d007eac6df92757905583d740ec240
#
_cell.length_a   1.000
_cell.length_b   1.000
_cell.length_c   1.000
_cell.angle_alpha   90.00
_cell.angle_beta   90.00
_cell.angle_gamma   90.00
#
_symmetry.space_group_name_H-M   'P 1'
#
loop_
_entity.id
_entity.type
_entity.pdbx_description
1 polymer ?
#
loop_
_entity_poly.entity_id
_entity_poly.type
_entity_poly.pdbx_seq_one_letter_code
_entity_poly.pdbx_strand_id
1 'polypeptide(L)'
;MTGVQTCALPILVANKVSALFHGHDHFYGYQTLDGVVYQECPQPGTGNFSTGSQTDGEYKAGVILPNSGHLRVTVSPANTKVEYVRAALPTQETATLKNRTISHTYTIAPAN
;
A
#
# COMPACT_ATOMS: atom_id res chain seq x y z
N MET A 1 -0.86 12.81 6.59
CA MET A 1 -1.18 11.55 5.94
C MET A 1 -2.30 11.76 4.94
N THR A 2 -1.97 11.66 3.65
CA THR A 2 -2.91 11.91 2.55
C THR A 2 -3.84 10.72 2.36
N GLY A 3 -5.04 10.95 1.85
CA GLY A 3 -6.04 9.92 1.61
C GLY A 3 -6.81 9.50 2.86
N VAL A 4 -6.37 9.91 4.05
CA VAL A 4 -7.05 9.64 5.31
C VAL A 4 -7.27 10.96 6.02
N GLN A 5 -8.53 11.25 6.38
CA GLN A 5 -8.83 12.46 7.14
C GLN A 5 -8.22 12.40 8.53
N THR A 6 -7.51 13.45 8.92
CA THR A 6 -6.80 13.49 10.20
C THR A 6 -7.73 13.32 11.40
N CYS A 7 -8.99 13.71 11.30
CA CYS A 7 -9.98 13.53 12.37
C CYS A 7 -10.34 12.05 12.60
N ALA A 8 -10.09 11.17 11.63
CA ALA A 8 -10.35 9.74 11.76
C ALA A 8 -9.21 9.00 12.49
N LEU A 9 -8.00 9.52 12.47
CA LEU A 9 -6.83 8.84 13.00
C LEU A 9 -6.97 8.48 14.49
N PRO A 10 -7.38 9.41 15.39
CA PRO A 10 -7.54 9.06 16.80
C PRO A 10 -8.62 7.99 17.05
N ILE A 11 -9.66 7.97 16.22
CA ILE A 11 -10.74 6.98 16.33
C ILE A 11 -10.21 5.60 15.98
N LEU A 12 -9.42 5.49 14.92
CA LEU A 12 -8.81 4.24 14.49
C LEU A 12 -7.88 3.69 15.58
N VAL A 13 -7.05 4.55 16.17
CA VAL A 13 -6.13 4.17 17.24
C VAL A 13 -6.91 3.71 18.47
N ALA A 14 -7.92 4.48 18.90
CA ALA A 14 -8.71 4.17 20.08
C ALA A 14 -9.46 2.83 19.95
N ASN A 15 -9.83 2.46 18.73
CA ASN A 15 -10.54 1.21 18.46
C ASN A 15 -9.62 0.07 18.05
N LYS A 16 -8.30 0.24 18.16
CA LYS A 16 -7.28 -0.78 17.89
C LYS A 16 -7.40 -1.36 16.49
N VAL A 17 -7.68 -0.52 15.52
CA VAL A 17 -7.69 -0.91 14.11
C VAL A 17 -6.27 -1.26 13.68
N SER A 18 -6.08 -2.42 13.08
CA SER A 18 -4.75 -2.88 12.66
C SER A 18 -4.30 -2.24 11.36
N ALA A 19 -5.22 -2.07 10.42
CA ALA A 19 -4.89 -1.48 9.11
C ALA A 19 -6.12 -0.82 8.50
N LEU A 20 -5.87 0.26 7.76
CA LEU A 20 -6.84 0.92 6.91
C LEU A 20 -6.34 0.88 5.48
N PHE A 21 -7.11 0.26 4.59
CA PHE A 21 -6.84 0.25 3.17
C PHE A 21 -7.66 1.36 2.52
N HIS A 22 -7.01 2.20 1.75
CA HIS A 22 -7.66 3.34 1.10
C HIS A 22 -7.11 3.51 -0.32
N GLY A 23 -7.72 4.37 -1.09
CA GLY A 23 -7.34 4.62 -2.47
C GLY A 23 -7.53 6.08 -2.81
N HIS A 24 -7.53 6.40 -4.06
CA HIS A 24 -7.68 7.69 -4.71
C HIS A 24 -6.37 8.18 -5.36
N ASP A 25 -5.24 8.04 -4.73
CA ASP A 25 -3.97 8.65 -5.16
C ASP A 25 -3.11 7.70 -6.01
N HIS A 26 -3.63 6.82 -6.75
CA HIS A 26 -3.05 6.02 -7.85
C HIS A 26 -1.58 5.60 -7.69
N PHE A 27 -1.19 5.09 -6.52
CA PHE A 27 0.14 4.51 -6.28
C PHE A 27 0.07 3.56 -5.08
N TYR A 28 1.15 2.80 -4.85
CA TYR A 28 1.28 1.99 -3.65
C TYR A 28 1.92 2.81 -2.55
N GLY A 29 1.25 2.93 -1.41
CA GLY A 29 1.79 3.66 -0.27
C GLY A 29 1.57 2.91 1.04
N TYR A 30 2.66 2.49 1.68
CA TYR A 30 2.63 1.85 2.98
C TYR A 30 3.21 2.78 4.02
N GLN A 31 2.42 3.10 5.03
CA GLN A 31 2.81 3.96 6.15
C GLN A 31 2.26 3.39 7.45
N THR A 32 2.94 3.66 8.55
CA THR A 32 2.46 3.31 9.89
C THR A 32 2.44 4.54 10.79
N LEU A 33 1.44 4.62 11.63
CA LEU A 33 1.34 5.67 12.63
C LEU A 33 0.54 5.12 13.83
N ASP A 34 1.12 5.26 15.03
CA ASP A 34 0.48 4.86 16.28
C ASP A 34 -0.06 3.42 16.27
N GLY A 35 0.67 2.50 15.66
CA GLY A 35 0.32 1.09 15.61
C GLY A 35 -0.69 0.71 14.53
N VAL A 36 -1.12 1.66 13.71
CA VAL A 36 -2.04 1.41 12.60
C VAL A 36 -1.29 1.48 11.28
N VAL A 37 -1.53 0.52 10.39
CA VAL A 37 -1.04 0.55 9.02
C VAL A 37 -2.01 1.35 8.16
N TYR A 38 -1.49 2.30 7.41
CA TYR A 38 -2.26 3.07 6.42
C TYR A 38 -1.73 2.69 5.04
N GLN A 39 -2.57 1.98 4.30
CA GLN A 39 -2.19 1.41 3.00
C GLN A 39 -2.96 2.07 1.88
N GLU A 40 -2.28 2.90 1.09
CA GLU A 40 -2.80 3.39 -0.18
C GLU A 40 -2.73 2.27 -1.21
N CYS A 41 -3.86 1.95 -1.83
CA CYS A 41 -3.96 0.87 -2.79
C CYS A 41 -3.56 1.34 -4.19
N PRO A 42 -2.69 0.60 -4.89
CA PRO A 42 -2.27 0.99 -6.23
C PRO A 42 -3.40 0.82 -7.24
N GLN A 43 -3.30 1.55 -8.34
CA GLN A 43 -4.19 1.37 -9.48
C GLN A 43 -3.84 0.05 -10.19
N PRO A 44 -4.83 -0.83 -10.46
CA PRO A 44 -4.53 -2.17 -10.95
C PRO A 44 -4.10 -2.23 -12.40
N GLY A 45 -4.54 -1.30 -13.24
CA GLY A 45 -4.24 -1.36 -14.66
C GLY A 45 -4.03 0.04 -15.25
N THR A 46 -2.80 0.53 -15.21
CA THR A 46 -2.44 1.80 -15.81
C THR A 46 -1.08 1.69 -16.50
N GLY A 47 -0.88 2.47 -17.56
CA GLY A 47 0.43 2.62 -18.17
C GLY A 47 1.34 3.61 -17.46
N ASN A 48 0.83 4.32 -16.45
CA ASN A 48 1.62 5.29 -15.72
C ASN A 48 2.28 4.64 -14.51
N PHE A 49 3.59 4.47 -14.60
CA PHE A 49 4.41 3.87 -13.55
C PHE A 49 5.14 4.93 -12.70
N SER A 50 4.76 6.19 -12.80
CA SER A 50 5.32 7.27 -11.99
C SER A 50 4.56 7.41 -10.68
N THR A 51 5.25 7.76 -9.60
CA THR A 51 4.63 8.20 -8.36
C THR A 51 4.24 9.68 -8.41
N GLY A 52 4.68 10.39 -9.46
CA GLY A 52 4.38 11.81 -9.64
C GLY A 52 4.88 12.65 -8.48
N SER A 53 4.08 13.64 -8.11
CA SER A 53 4.40 14.55 -7.01
C SER A 53 4.02 14.04 -5.62
N GLN A 54 3.47 12.84 -5.50
CA GLN A 54 3.05 12.30 -4.21
C GLN A 54 4.21 12.16 -3.23
N THR A 55 5.40 11.83 -3.73
CA THR A 55 6.60 11.73 -2.88
C THR A 55 7.14 13.08 -2.42
N ASP A 56 6.78 14.15 -3.11
CA ASP A 56 7.20 15.51 -2.74
C ASP A 56 6.26 16.15 -1.71
N GLY A 57 5.07 15.58 -1.53
CA GLY A 57 4.03 16.10 -0.65
C GLY A 57 3.99 15.40 0.70
N GLU A 58 2.84 14.86 1.02
CA GLU A 58 2.56 14.28 2.33
C GLU A 58 3.09 12.85 2.50
N TYR A 59 3.40 12.16 1.41
CA TYR A 59 3.94 10.80 1.45
C TYR A 59 5.47 10.82 1.45
N LYS A 60 6.05 11.36 2.52
CA LYS A 60 7.51 11.46 2.66
C LYS A 60 8.13 10.30 3.42
N ALA A 61 7.32 9.48 4.06
CA ALA A 61 7.78 8.38 4.88
C ALA A 61 7.11 7.07 4.46
N GLY A 62 7.71 5.95 4.85
CA GLY A 62 7.19 4.63 4.51
C GLY A 62 7.71 4.12 3.17
N VAL A 63 6.93 3.26 2.53
CA VAL A 63 7.29 2.65 1.25
C VAL A 63 6.32 3.16 0.18
N ILE A 64 6.84 3.90 -0.78
CA ILE A 64 6.07 4.49 -1.88
C ILE A 64 6.58 3.87 -3.18
N LEU A 65 5.69 3.19 -3.90
CA LEU A 65 6.02 2.50 -5.14
C LEU A 65 5.01 2.87 -6.23
N PRO A 66 5.45 2.88 -7.50
CA PRO A 66 4.56 3.20 -8.61
C PRO A 66 3.55 2.07 -8.89
N ASN A 67 2.55 2.39 -9.72
CA ASN A 67 1.64 1.43 -10.31
C ASN A 67 2.38 0.48 -11.28
N SER A 68 1.81 -0.53 -11.83
CA SER A 68 0.47 -1.07 -11.63
C SER A 68 0.52 -2.32 -10.77
N GLY A 69 -0.62 -2.66 -10.18
CA GLY A 69 -0.71 -3.89 -9.44
C GLY A 69 -1.91 -3.92 -8.50
N HIS A 70 -1.91 -4.91 -7.64
CA HIS A 70 -2.95 -5.10 -6.65
C HIS A 70 -2.34 -5.61 -5.34
N LEU A 71 -3.12 -5.53 -4.29
CA LEU A 71 -2.74 -6.11 -3.01
C LEU A 71 -3.31 -7.53 -2.90
N ARG A 72 -2.49 -8.43 -2.39
CA ARG A 72 -2.94 -9.75 -1.96
C ARG A 72 -2.83 -9.82 -0.45
N VAL A 73 -3.97 -9.98 0.21
CA VAL A 73 -4.05 -10.04 1.67
C VAL A 73 -4.37 -11.48 2.07
N THR A 74 -3.50 -12.08 2.86
CA THR A 74 -3.67 -13.44 3.37
C THR A 74 -3.79 -13.40 4.88
N VAL A 75 -4.96 -13.77 5.38
CA VAL A 75 -5.27 -13.74 6.82
C VAL A 75 -5.16 -15.15 7.40
N SER A 76 -4.43 -15.28 8.49
CA SER A 76 -4.31 -16.52 9.24
C SER A 76 -4.36 -16.23 10.74
N PRO A 77 -4.53 -17.25 11.60
CA PRO A 77 -4.44 -17.03 13.06
C PRO A 77 -3.10 -16.47 13.51
N ALA A 78 -2.02 -16.76 12.76
CA ALA A 78 -0.67 -16.32 13.10
C ALA A 78 -0.41 -14.86 12.74
N ASN A 79 -0.91 -14.40 11.58
CA ASN A 79 -0.72 -13.03 11.12
C ASN A 79 -1.59 -12.73 9.90
N THR A 80 -1.55 -11.47 9.48
CA THR A 80 -2.06 -11.02 8.19
C THR A 80 -0.88 -10.60 7.33
N LYS A 81 -0.70 -11.25 6.19
CA LYS A 81 0.36 -10.91 5.23
C LYS A 81 -0.24 -10.09 4.09
N VAL A 82 0.42 -8.99 3.76
CA VAL A 82 0.03 -8.12 2.64
C VAL A 82 1.17 -8.09 1.64
N GLU A 83 0.86 -8.34 0.38
CA GLU A 83 1.84 -8.36 -0.71
C GLU A 83 1.39 -7.42 -1.82
N TYR A 84 2.31 -6.60 -2.33
CA TYR A 84 2.09 -5.82 -3.53
C TYR A 84 2.50 -6.65 -4.74
N VAL A 85 1.51 -7.12 -5.48
CA VAL A 85 1.71 -7.96 -6.67
C VAL A 85 1.60 -7.06 -7.91
N ARG A 86 2.69 -6.96 -8.66
CA ARG A 86 2.76 -6.07 -9.82
C ARG A 86 1.99 -6.65 -11.01
N ALA A 87 1.41 -5.75 -11.78
CA ALA A 87 0.76 -6.07 -13.05
C ALA A 87 1.49 -5.35 -14.19
N ALA A 88 1.91 -6.11 -15.19
CA ALA A 88 2.60 -5.56 -16.35
C ALA A 88 2.22 -6.34 -17.61
N LEU A 89 1.95 -5.61 -18.68
CA LEU A 89 1.82 -6.23 -20.00
C LEU A 89 3.20 -6.68 -20.48
N PRO A 90 3.28 -7.65 -21.40
CA PRO A 90 4.58 -8.10 -21.90
C PRO A 90 5.47 -6.96 -22.45
N THR A 91 4.84 -5.95 -23.05
CA THR A 91 5.56 -4.77 -23.59
C THR A 91 6.03 -3.80 -22.50
N GLN A 92 5.53 -3.93 -21.27
CA GLN A 92 5.88 -3.08 -20.13
C GLN A 92 6.93 -3.71 -19.23
N GLU A 93 7.23 -5.00 -19.42
CA GLU A 93 8.18 -5.70 -18.58
C GLU A 93 9.61 -5.20 -18.81
N THR A 94 10.36 -5.13 -17.71
CA THR A 94 11.78 -4.77 -17.70
C THR A 94 12.57 -5.86 -16.98
N ALA A 95 13.88 -5.66 -16.84
CA ALA A 95 14.72 -6.59 -16.09
C ALA A 95 14.29 -6.73 -14.62
N THR A 96 13.73 -5.66 -14.03
CA THR A 96 13.36 -5.60 -12.62
C THR A 96 11.84 -5.64 -12.38
N LEU A 97 11.04 -5.46 -13.43
CA LEU A 97 9.59 -5.49 -13.34
C LEU A 97 9.02 -6.54 -14.28
N LYS A 98 8.56 -7.63 -13.74
CA LYS A 98 7.82 -8.66 -14.47
C LYS A 98 6.40 -8.71 -13.95
N ASN A 99 5.48 -9.16 -14.78
CA ASN A 99 4.13 -9.45 -14.31
C ASN A 99 4.18 -10.42 -13.13
N ARG A 100 3.39 -10.17 -12.09
CA ARG A 100 3.34 -10.92 -10.84
C ARG A 100 4.55 -10.74 -9.92
N THR A 101 5.47 -9.85 -10.20
CA THR A 101 6.55 -9.52 -9.25
C THR A 101 5.94 -9.02 -7.95
N ILE A 102 6.45 -9.53 -6.82
CA ILE A 102 6.09 -9.00 -5.51
C ILE A 102 7.11 -7.93 -5.16
N SER A 103 6.68 -6.67 -5.20
CA SER A 103 7.57 -5.53 -4.99
C SER A 103 7.72 -5.13 -3.53
N HIS A 104 6.75 -5.49 -2.70
CA HIS A 104 6.80 -5.25 -1.25
C HIS A 104 5.90 -6.24 -0.54
N THR A 105 6.31 -6.63 0.66
CA THR A 105 5.50 -7.48 1.53
C THR A 105 5.71 -7.06 2.98
N TYR A 106 4.66 -7.18 3.77
CA TYR A 106 4.73 -6.96 5.21
C TYR A 106 3.71 -7.85 5.91
N THR A 107 3.88 -8.02 7.20
CA THR A 107 2.96 -8.77 8.05
C THR A 107 2.45 -7.90 9.18
N ILE A 108 1.22 -8.17 9.60
CA ILE A 108 0.59 -7.53 10.75
C ILE A 108 0.33 -8.63 11.77
N ALA A 109 0.83 -8.43 13.00
CA ALA A 109 0.60 -9.38 14.09
C ALA A 109 -0.88 -9.37 14.49
N PRO A 110 -1.40 -10.48 15.07
CA PRO A 110 -2.76 -10.50 15.59
C PRO A 110 -2.96 -9.42 16.66
N ALA A 111 -4.14 -8.81 16.67
CA ALA A 111 -4.51 -7.86 17.71
C ALA A 111 -4.72 -8.60 19.05
N ASN A 112 -4.23 -8.00 20.13
CA ASN A 112 -4.40 -8.52 21.48
C ASN A 112 -5.54 -7.81 22.19
#